data_17eadbbfa3bf7c12434b3d55b4023964
#
_entry.id   17eadbbfa3bf7c12434b3d55b4023964
#
_cell.length_a   1.000
_cell.length_b   1.000
_cell.length_c   1.000
_cell.angle_alpha   90.00
_cell.angle_beta   90.00
_cell.angle_gamma   90.00
#
_symmetry.space_group_name_H-M   'P 1'
#
loop_
_entity.id
_entity.type
_entity.pdbx_description
1 polymer ?
#
loop_
_entity_poly.entity_id
_entity_poly.type
_entity_poly.pdbx_seq_one_letter_code
_entity_poly.pdbx_strand_id
1 'polypeptide(L)'
;MSTELKYAELIGKMTLEEKASLTSGKDFWQSMDIKRDDIDIPNMFLADGPHGIRRQVAAADHLGLNPSANATCFPTAATMANSWNDELGEEMA
;
A
#
# COMPACT_ATOMS: atom_id res chain seq x y z
N MET A 1 24.58 -15.56 -8.01
CA MET A 1 23.28 -15.44 -7.32
C MET A 1 22.19 -15.74 -8.32
N SER A 2 21.41 -16.77 -8.08
CA SER A 2 20.24 -17.06 -8.90
C SER A 2 19.22 -15.94 -8.68
N THR A 3 18.97 -15.17 -9.71
CA THR A 3 17.89 -14.17 -9.77
C THR A 3 16.56 -14.81 -10.13
N GLU A 4 16.32 -16.02 -9.63
CA GLU A 4 15.06 -16.69 -9.88
C GLU A 4 13.95 -15.98 -9.13
N LEU A 5 13.03 -15.39 -9.88
CA LEU A 5 11.89 -14.68 -9.30
C LEU A 5 10.98 -15.68 -8.59
N LYS A 6 10.63 -15.41 -7.34
CA LYS A 6 9.79 -16.27 -6.50
C LYS A 6 8.47 -16.69 -7.18
N TYR A 7 7.94 -15.86 -8.07
CA TYR A 7 6.67 -16.08 -8.75
C TYR A 7 6.82 -16.20 -10.28
N ALA A 8 7.98 -16.67 -10.76
CA ALA A 8 8.27 -16.77 -12.19
C ALA A 8 7.21 -17.55 -12.98
N GLU A 9 6.73 -18.68 -12.42
CA GLU A 9 5.69 -19.50 -13.06
C GLU A 9 4.37 -18.74 -13.19
N LEU A 10 3.94 -18.06 -12.14
CA LEU A 10 2.71 -17.25 -12.14
C LEU A 10 2.82 -16.11 -13.17
N ILE A 11 3.96 -15.43 -13.19
CA ILE A 11 4.25 -14.35 -14.13
C ILE A 11 4.25 -14.88 -15.58
N GLY A 12 4.76 -16.09 -15.78
CA GLY A 12 4.76 -16.75 -17.09
C GLY A 12 3.37 -17.05 -17.65
N LYS A 13 2.39 -17.30 -16.79
CA LYS A 13 0.98 -17.54 -17.18
C LYS A 13 0.22 -16.26 -17.55
N MET A 14 0.70 -15.10 -17.17
CA MET A 14 0.04 -13.82 -17.41
C MET A 14 0.24 -13.33 -18.83
N THR A 15 -0.79 -12.73 -19.40
CA THR A 15 -0.69 -12.00 -20.66
C THR A 15 0.07 -10.68 -20.49
N LEU A 16 0.49 -10.08 -21.60
CA LEU A 16 1.16 -8.78 -21.55
C LEU A 16 0.23 -7.67 -20.98
N GLU A 17 -1.04 -7.72 -21.38
CA GLU A 17 -2.06 -6.79 -20.90
C GLU A 17 -2.28 -6.93 -19.40
N GLU A 18 -2.34 -8.16 -18.87
CA GLU A 18 -2.45 -8.41 -17.43
C GLU A 18 -1.24 -7.86 -16.67
N LYS A 19 -0.03 -8.12 -17.18
CA LYS A 19 1.20 -7.57 -16.59
C LYS A 19 1.20 -6.04 -16.58
N ALA A 20 0.81 -5.42 -17.68
CA ALA A 20 0.70 -3.99 -17.79
C ALA A 20 -0.36 -3.42 -16.84
N SER A 21 -1.50 -4.10 -16.70
CA SER A 21 -2.56 -3.63 -15.78
C SER A 21 -2.13 -3.61 -14.33
N LEU A 22 -1.32 -4.58 -13.88
CA LEU A 22 -0.80 -4.62 -12.50
C LEU A 22 0.14 -3.45 -12.18
N THR A 23 0.68 -2.76 -13.18
CA THR A 23 1.49 -1.55 -12.96
C THR A 23 0.65 -0.28 -12.83
N SER A 24 -0.65 -0.38 -13.05
CA SER A 24 -1.62 0.70 -12.88
C SER A 24 -2.44 0.53 -11.62
N GLY A 25 -2.97 1.63 -11.09
CA GLY A 25 -3.97 1.58 -10.03
C GLY A 25 -5.35 1.23 -10.57
N LYS A 26 -6.16 0.56 -9.76
CA LYS A 26 -7.59 0.33 -10.00
C LYS A 26 -8.40 1.58 -9.63
N ASP A 27 -8.01 2.18 -8.52
CA ASP A 27 -8.53 3.44 -8.01
C ASP A 27 -7.44 4.17 -7.20
N PHE A 28 -7.80 5.15 -6.39
CA PHE A 28 -6.86 5.93 -5.57
C PHE A 28 -6.05 5.10 -4.58
N TRP A 29 -6.62 3.98 -4.12
CA TRP A 29 -6.09 3.24 -2.97
C TRP A 29 -5.82 1.78 -3.27
N GLN A 30 -6.21 1.29 -4.44
CA GLN A 30 -6.12 -0.13 -4.75
C GLN A 30 -5.32 -0.39 -6.02
N SER A 31 -4.50 -1.45 -5.97
CA SER A 31 -3.89 -2.02 -7.16
C SER A 31 -4.94 -2.77 -7.99
N MET A 32 -4.61 -3.07 -9.25
CA MET A 32 -5.43 -3.96 -10.07
C MET A 32 -5.42 -5.37 -9.48
N ASP A 33 -6.49 -6.09 -9.70
CA ASP A 33 -6.63 -7.51 -9.46
C ASP A 33 -6.73 -8.28 -10.79
N ILE A 34 -6.33 -9.54 -10.78
CA ILE A 34 -6.52 -10.45 -11.91
C ILE A 34 -7.17 -11.71 -11.39
N LYS A 35 -8.35 -12.03 -11.90
CA LYS A 35 -9.07 -13.22 -11.51
C LYS A 35 -9.60 -13.96 -12.73
N ARG A 36 -9.08 -15.16 -12.95
CA ARG A 36 -9.53 -16.13 -13.92
C ARG A 36 -9.23 -17.54 -13.42
N ASP A 37 -9.67 -18.58 -14.13
CA ASP A 37 -9.67 -19.97 -13.64
C ASP A 37 -8.31 -20.48 -13.16
N ASP A 38 -7.20 -20.01 -13.75
CA ASP A 38 -5.84 -20.45 -13.45
C ASP A 38 -4.97 -19.38 -12.77
N ILE A 39 -5.49 -18.17 -12.56
CA ILE A 39 -4.80 -17.05 -11.91
C ILE A 39 -5.74 -16.33 -10.97
N ASP A 40 -5.30 -16.17 -9.72
CA ASP A 40 -5.97 -15.33 -8.73
C ASP A 40 -4.93 -14.44 -8.05
N ILE A 41 -4.86 -13.19 -8.51
CA ILE A 41 -4.01 -12.15 -7.94
C ILE A 41 -4.94 -11.11 -7.31
N PRO A 42 -5.05 -11.09 -5.98
CA PRO A 42 -5.89 -10.10 -5.30
C PRO A 42 -5.30 -8.69 -5.42
N ASN A 43 -6.17 -7.69 -5.38
CA ASN A 43 -5.72 -6.33 -5.23
C ASN A 43 -5.09 -6.09 -3.85
N MET A 44 -4.19 -5.12 -3.79
CA MET A 44 -3.66 -4.59 -2.54
C MET A 44 -4.28 -3.24 -2.26
N PHE A 45 -4.62 -3.00 -1.00
CA PHE A 45 -5.02 -1.68 -0.55
C PHE A 45 -3.76 -0.93 -0.08
N LEU A 46 -3.53 0.23 -0.66
CA LEU A 46 -2.42 1.12 -0.33
C LEU A 46 -2.97 2.26 0.55
N ALA A 47 -2.41 2.42 1.71
CA ALA A 47 -2.82 3.47 2.64
C ALA A 47 -1.67 4.45 2.85
N ASP A 48 -2.01 5.70 3.05
CA ASP A 48 -1.08 6.71 3.53
C ASP A 48 -1.28 6.98 5.03
N GLY A 49 -0.58 7.93 5.55
CA GLY A 49 -0.71 8.40 6.92
C GLY A 49 0.63 8.75 7.53
N PRO A 50 0.96 10.05 7.68
CA PRO A 50 2.28 10.47 8.17
C PRO A 50 2.48 10.15 9.66
N HIS A 51 1.41 9.95 10.43
CA HIS A 51 1.45 9.72 11.87
C HIS A 51 0.58 8.54 12.29
N GLY A 52 0.54 7.51 11.46
CA GLY A 52 -0.31 6.33 11.57
C GLY A 52 -1.09 6.12 10.28
N ILE A 53 -1.55 4.89 10.07
CA ILE A 53 -2.30 4.53 8.86
C ILE A 53 -3.63 5.26 8.83
N ARG A 54 -3.94 5.86 7.69
CA ARG A 54 -5.22 6.50 7.43
C ARG A 54 -5.95 5.78 6.30
N ARG A 55 -7.14 5.30 6.59
CA ARG A 55 -8.04 4.69 5.61
C ARG A 55 -9.38 5.40 5.63
N GLN A 56 -9.77 5.97 4.50
CA GLN A 56 -11.09 6.55 4.32
C GLN A 56 -12.16 5.47 4.23
N VAL A 57 -13.31 5.70 4.88
CA VAL A 57 -14.42 4.73 4.93
C VAL A 57 -15.35 4.91 3.72
N ALA A 58 -15.48 6.15 3.22
CA ALA A 58 -16.30 6.50 2.06
C ALA A 58 -15.43 6.68 0.81
N ALA A 59 -16.06 7.15 -0.27
CA ALA A 59 -15.35 7.50 -1.50
C ALA A 59 -14.15 8.42 -1.22
N ALA A 60 -13.05 8.15 -1.91
CA ALA A 60 -11.82 8.90 -1.75
C ALA A 60 -12.06 10.40 -1.96
N ASP A 61 -11.61 11.21 -1.04
CA ASP A 61 -11.49 12.64 -1.21
C ASP A 61 -10.02 13.07 -1.05
N HIS A 62 -9.59 14.00 -1.88
CA HIS A 62 -8.21 14.50 -1.86
C HIS A 62 -7.91 15.37 -0.64
N LEU A 63 -8.94 15.93 -0.02
CA LEU A 63 -8.82 16.85 1.12
C LEU A 63 -8.85 16.14 2.46
N GLY A 64 -9.26 14.87 2.47
CA GLY A 64 -9.33 14.08 3.69
C GLY A 64 -10.42 14.56 4.66
N LEU A 65 -11.50 15.11 4.16
CA LEU A 65 -12.60 15.63 4.97
C LEU A 65 -13.58 14.54 5.38
N ASN A 66 -13.61 13.41 4.67
CA ASN A 66 -14.48 12.30 5.00
C ASN A 66 -13.98 11.52 6.22
N PRO A 67 -14.89 10.86 6.96
CA PRO A 67 -14.51 10.02 8.08
C PRO A 67 -13.52 8.93 7.68
N SER A 68 -12.54 8.70 8.54
CA SER A 68 -11.55 7.64 8.40
C SER A 68 -11.83 6.50 9.39
N ALA A 69 -11.37 5.29 9.05
CA ALA A 69 -11.39 4.17 9.98
C ALA A 69 -10.49 4.47 11.18
N ASN A 70 -10.86 3.92 12.34
CA ASN A 70 -10.06 4.05 13.54
C ASN A 70 -8.71 3.36 13.36
N ALA A 71 -7.64 4.05 13.72
CA ALA A 71 -6.28 3.55 13.67
C ALA A 71 -5.46 4.18 14.81
N THR A 72 -4.29 3.62 15.08
CA THR A 72 -3.37 4.17 16.06
C THR A 72 -2.87 5.54 15.59
N CYS A 73 -3.01 6.54 16.44
CA CYS A 73 -2.42 7.86 16.24
C CYS A 73 -1.06 7.92 16.93
N PHE A 74 -0.01 8.00 16.14
CA PHE A 74 1.36 8.17 16.63
C PHE A 74 1.71 9.65 16.81
N PRO A 75 2.74 9.97 17.61
CA PRO A 75 3.25 11.33 17.71
C PRO A 75 3.67 11.86 16.33
N THR A 76 3.54 13.18 16.15
CA THR A 76 3.99 13.80 14.90
C THR A 76 5.51 13.70 14.72
N ALA A 77 5.99 13.71 13.49
CA ALA A 77 7.42 13.71 13.21
C ALA A 77 8.14 14.88 13.88
N ALA A 78 7.52 16.06 13.92
CA ALA A 78 8.05 17.22 14.63
C ALA A 78 8.20 16.97 16.14
N THR A 79 7.22 16.29 16.74
CA THR A 79 7.27 15.91 18.16
C THR A 79 8.40 14.92 18.44
N MET A 80 8.55 13.91 17.59
CA MET A 80 9.63 12.91 17.72
C MET A 80 11.01 13.53 17.52
N ALA A 81 11.14 14.45 16.58
CA ALA A 81 12.39 15.15 16.31
C ALA A 81 12.88 15.96 17.54
N ASN A 82 11.99 16.47 18.37
CA ASN A 82 12.34 17.16 19.62
C ASN A 82 12.98 16.24 20.68
N SER A 83 12.89 14.94 20.52
CA SER A 83 13.55 14.00 21.43
C SER A 83 15.06 13.93 21.21
N TRP A 84 15.57 14.30 20.04
CA TRP A 84 16.97 14.14 19.62
C TRP A 84 17.48 12.69 19.76
N ASN A 85 16.57 11.72 19.65
CA ASN A 85 16.84 10.31 19.82
C ASN A 85 16.61 9.57 18.50
N ASP A 86 17.70 9.22 17.81
CA ASP A 86 17.67 8.56 16.51
C ASP A 86 17.11 7.14 16.62
N GLU A 87 17.40 6.43 17.71
CA GLU A 87 16.89 5.07 17.96
C GLU A 87 15.37 5.07 18.10
N LEU A 88 14.81 6.08 18.78
CA LEU A 88 13.36 6.25 18.86
C LEU A 88 12.74 6.49 17.48
N GLY A 89 13.40 7.28 16.65
CA GLY A 89 12.96 7.53 15.26
C GLY A 89 12.91 6.26 14.43
N GLU A 90 13.93 5.40 14.55
CA GLU A 90 14.00 4.11 13.86
C GLU A 90 12.94 3.13 14.37
N GLU A 91 12.72 3.05 15.69
CA GLU A 91 11.70 2.18 16.29
C GLU A 91 10.27 2.56 15.87
N MET A 92 10.02 3.87 15.69
CA MET A 92 8.70 4.37 15.31
C MET A 92 8.41 4.31 13.81
N ALA A 93 9.41 4.17 12.96
CA ALA A 93 9.26 4.08 11.50
C ALA A 93 8.91 2.68 11.03
#